data_1009a35b214bf533d2d4b0cfa31e1280
#
_entry.id   1009a35b214bf533d2d4b0cfa31e1280
#
_cell.length_a   1.000
_cell.length_b   1.000
_cell.length_c   1.000
_cell.angle_alpha   90.00
_cell.angle_beta   90.00
_cell.angle_gamma   90.00
#
_symmetry.space_group_name_H-M   'P 1'
#
loop_
_entity.id
_entity.type
_entity.pdbx_description
1 polymer ?
#
loop_
_entity_poly.entity_id
_entity_poly.type
_entity_poly.pdbx_seq_one_letter_code
_entity_poly.pdbx_strand_id
1 'polypeptide(L)'
;MSLIPDNYKAKPFRRVVIQDKHKNKERHISIPTIKDRCMISLYAHILDPISESTADKKSFAFRKGRSALDAHSFVCDSVKYPDSPEWILISDVKSCYESISHKWIMDNIPINKKVLYSFLKAGFIFGKELFPTEHGVSLGMSISQIIANMSLDGLQKIIFDLQFSKSINYSNGNFIRYADDIIVTSKTREFAIKIKSAIERFLSIRGMKLSEKKTKIVHISQGFDFLSRHYYKQDGIFYVIPSSKAIKSFEDNLQNFIINKGKQISQRSLIKGINAKLQGWAGYHRVEDSLNTFRHIDCVVSSLLLKLMKCIFPSKSEKQIIDTYWYEEYDGEKVYSLPQRRDIRVVHLNDVILVDHQHVILNKNPYIDREYFELRLKSQDIQKVNGDLKSIWRRQRGRCFYCGRKFFKDQQKKLVHMHSLDDNSIENLSYIHDSCSCDEIEFIQTDIENPNETDYLKQLIQV
;
A
#
# COMPACT_ATOMS: atom_id res chain seq x y z
N MET A 1 36.02 -6.53 17.89
CA MET A 1 35.94 -5.87 16.55
C MET A 1 35.61 -4.39 16.77
N SER A 2 36.55 -3.49 16.49
CA SER A 2 36.33 -2.07 16.72
C SER A 2 35.48 -1.46 15.61
N LEU A 3 34.37 -0.84 15.99
CA LEU A 3 33.51 -0.02 15.11
C LEU A 3 33.98 1.46 15.12
N ILE A 4 35.28 1.70 15.35
CA ILE A 4 35.85 3.05 15.41
C ILE A 4 35.76 3.69 14.02
N PRO A 5 35.05 4.83 13.87
CA PRO A 5 34.83 5.48 12.57
C PRO A 5 36.11 5.83 11.83
N ASP A 6 37.17 6.21 12.56
CA ASP A 6 38.42 6.68 11.96
C ASP A 6 39.20 5.61 11.19
N ASN A 7 39.06 4.35 11.59
CA ASN A 7 39.73 3.21 10.94
C ASN A 7 38.77 2.33 10.12
N TYR A 8 37.53 2.79 9.92
CA TYR A 8 36.56 2.04 9.17
C TYR A 8 36.76 2.20 7.67
N LYS A 9 36.86 1.06 6.97
CA LYS A 9 36.85 0.98 5.51
C LYS A 9 35.87 -0.10 5.08
N ALA A 10 34.87 0.28 4.32
CA ALA A 10 33.88 -0.65 3.76
C ALA A 10 34.56 -1.58 2.75
N LYS A 11 34.15 -2.84 2.73
CA LYS A 11 34.56 -3.79 1.69
C LYS A 11 33.65 -3.65 0.45
N PRO A 12 34.15 -4.00 -0.75
CA PRO A 12 33.30 -4.05 -1.94
C PRO A 12 32.05 -4.89 -1.71
N PHE A 13 30.89 -4.41 -2.19
CA PHE A 13 29.62 -5.08 -2.01
C PHE A 13 29.44 -6.18 -3.06
N ARG A 14 28.85 -7.32 -2.68
CA ARG A 14 28.52 -8.37 -3.64
C ARG A 14 27.26 -7.95 -4.42
N ARG A 15 27.35 -7.80 -5.74
CA ARG A 15 26.21 -7.50 -6.61
C ARG A 15 25.48 -8.76 -7.00
N VAL A 16 24.14 -8.75 -6.86
CA VAL A 16 23.24 -9.81 -7.29
C VAL A 16 22.19 -9.20 -8.21
N VAL A 17 21.90 -9.90 -9.31
CA VAL A 17 20.84 -9.50 -10.23
C VAL A 17 19.59 -10.29 -9.89
N ILE A 18 18.51 -9.58 -9.64
CA ILE A 18 17.17 -10.15 -9.45
C ILE A 18 16.34 -9.79 -10.68
N GLN A 19 15.86 -10.81 -11.37
CA GLN A 19 14.94 -10.60 -12.49
C GLN A 19 13.54 -10.34 -11.98
N ASP A 20 13.00 -9.16 -12.26
CA ASP A 20 11.58 -8.86 -12.09
C ASP A 20 10.82 -9.49 -13.27
N LYS A 21 10.35 -10.72 -13.05
CA LYS A 21 9.66 -11.53 -14.08
C LYS A 21 8.42 -10.83 -14.68
N HIS A 22 7.80 -9.92 -13.92
CA HIS A 22 6.61 -9.18 -14.36
C HIS A 22 6.94 -7.93 -15.20
N LYS A 23 8.14 -7.38 -15.05
CA LYS A 23 8.55 -6.14 -15.73
C LYS A 23 9.61 -6.37 -16.81
N ASN A 24 10.06 -7.60 -16.99
CA ASN A 24 11.22 -7.96 -17.83
C ASN A 24 12.41 -7.00 -17.60
N LYS A 25 12.65 -6.66 -16.32
CA LYS A 25 13.67 -5.70 -15.90
C LYS A 25 14.55 -6.32 -14.83
N GLU A 26 15.86 -6.19 -15.02
CA GLU A 26 16.85 -6.58 -14.03
C GLU A 26 16.98 -5.51 -12.93
N ARG A 27 17.06 -5.99 -11.69
CA ARG A 27 17.37 -5.14 -10.53
C ARG A 27 18.70 -5.58 -9.95
N HIS A 28 19.61 -4.65 -9.87
CA HIS A 28 20.92 -4.86 -9.27
C HIS A 28 20.89 -4.54 -7.79
N ILE A 29 21.04 -5.55 -6.93
CA ILE A 29 21.07 -5.39 -5.48
C ILE A 29 22.50 -5.62 -4.99
N SER A 30 22.97 -4.69 -4.14
CA SER A 30 24.28 -4.80 -3.51
C SER A 30 24.16 -5.37 -2.12
N ILE A 31 24.94 -6.40 -1.81
CA ILE A 31 24.93 -7.08 -0.52
C ILE A 31 26.24 -6.77 0.22
N PRO A 32 26.23 -5.91 1.25
CA PRO A 32 27.38 -5.61 2.09
C PRO A 32 27.77 -6.79 2.96
N THR A 33 29.00 -6.80 3.49
CA THR A 33 29.41 -7.75 4.53
C THR A 33 28.61 -7.51 5.82
N ILE A 34 28.58 -8.48 6.74
CA ILE A 34 27.88 -8.34 8.01
C ILE A 34 28.39 -7.12 8.79
N LYS A 35 29.70 -6.89 8.84
CA LYS A 35 30.29 -5.71 9.49
C LYS A 35 29.79 -4.42 8.85
N ASP A 36 29.76 -4.36 7.52
CA ASP A 36 29.29 -3.18 6.79
C ASP A 36 27.80 -2.94 6.99
N ARG A 37 26.99 -4.03 7.07
CA ARG A 37 25.56 -3.91 7.38
C ARG A 37 25.34 -3.31 8.78
N CYS A 38 26.11 -3.74 9.79
CA CYS A 38 26.02 -3.16 11.14
C CYS A 38 26.36 -1.67 11.12
N MET A 39 27.43 -1.26 10.42
CA MET A 39 27.80 0.15 10.29
C MET A 39 26.76 0.95 9.54
N ILE A 40 26.26 0.45 8.41
CA ILE A 40 25.21 1.08 7.61
C ILE A 40 23.93 1.25 8.44
N SER A 41 23.54 0.22 9.21
CA SER A 41 22.36 0.28 10.06
C SER A 41 22.50 1.28 11.20
N LEU A 42 23.67 1.32 11.85
CA LEU A 42 23.96 2.30 12.90
C LEU A 42 23.82 3.74 12.38
N TYR A 43 24.44 4.05 11.23
CA TYR A 43 24.36 5.37 10.64
C TYR A 43 22.97 5.68 10.06
N ALA A 44 22.21 4.67 9.60
CA ALA A 44 20.82 4.84 9.22
C ALA A 44 19.96 5.26 10.41
N HIS A 45 20.12 4.62 11.59
CA HIS A 45 19.40 5.00 12.80
C HIS A 45 19.74 6.41 13.30
N ILE A 46 20.97 6.89 13.09
CA ILE A 46 21.37 8.27 13.43
C ILE A 46 20.76 9.25 12.44
N LEU A 47 20.76 8.91 11.14
CA LEU A 47 20.33 9.81 10.07
C LEU A 47 18.81 9.92 9.95
N ASP A 48 18.07 8.87 10.29
CA ASP A 48 16.63 8.79 10.11
C ASP A 48 15.86 9.90 10.87
N PRO A 49 16.08 10.15 12.18
CA PRO A 49 15.43 11.26 12.89
C PRO A 49 15.83 12.65 12.33
N ILE A 50 17.06 12.81 11.85
CA ILE A 50 17.52 14.05 11.22
C ILE A 50 16.78 14.27 9.90
N SER A 51 16.71 13.24 9.06
CA SER A 51 15.96 13.26 7.81
C SER A 51 14.47 13.58 8.04
N GLU A 52 13.85 12.96 9.04
CA GLU A 52 12.43 13.20 9.35
C GLU A 52 12.16 14.65 9.78
N SER A 53 13.11 15.31 10.47
CA SER A 53 12.96 16.70 10.90
C SER A 53 12.98 17.70 9.74
N THR A 54 13.67 17.38 8.64
CA THR A 54 13.86 18.26 7.48
C THR A 54 13.04 17.85 6.26
N ALA A 55 12.39 16.70 6.31
CA ALA A 55 11.67 16.12 5.18
C ALA A 55 10.49 16.99 4.71
N ASP A 56 10.25 16.98 3.41
CA ASP A 56 9.03 17.52 2.82
C ASP A 56 7.79 16.89 3.47
N LYS A 57 6.85 17.71 3.92
CA LYS A 57 5.68 17.25 4.70
C LYS A 57 4.84 16.21 3.94
N LYS A 58 4.67 16.39 2.63
CA LYS A 58 3.89 15.52 1.75
C LYS A 58 4.77 14.49 1.00
N SER A 59 5.84 14.03 1.65
CA SER A 59 6.66 12.89 1.23
C SER A 59 6.37 11.70 2.13
N PHE A 60 6.10 10.49 1.59
CA PHE A 60 5.52 9.39 2.37
C PHE A 60 6.33 8.10 2.36
N ALA A 61 7.08 7.79 1.29
CA ALA A 61 7.83 6.54 1.20
C ALA A 61 9.03 6.50 2.14
N PHE A 62 9.31 5.32 2.69
CA PHE A 62 10.47 5.06 3.55
C PHE A 62 10.57 5.96 4.79
N ARG A 63 9.46 6.48 5.25
CA ARG A 63 9.35 7.29 6.46
C ARG A 63 8.51 6.59 7.50
N LYS A 64 8.96 6.60 8.75
CA LYS A 64 8.28 5.93 9.87
C LYS A 64 6.87 6.48 10.08
N GLY A 65 5.90 5.58 10.24
CA GLY A 65 4.50 5.95 10.49
C GLY A 65 3.76 6.56 9.29
N ARG A 66 4.32 6.49 8.08
CA ARG A 66 3.71 6.94 6.83
C ARG A 66 3.55 5.76 5.86
N SER A 67 2.57 5.86 4.97
CA SER A 67 2.21 4.75 4.08
C SER A 67 1.82 5.22 2.67
N ALA A 68 1.66 4.27 1.75
CA ALA A 68 1.11 4.53 0.43
C ALA A 68 -0.36 4.99 0.48
N LEU A 69 -1.10 4.57 1.51
CA LEU A 69 -2.47 5.01 1.73
C LEU A 69 -2.55 6.47 2.14
N ASP A 70 -1.56 6.99 2.91
CA ASP A 70 -1.48 8.41 3.20
C ASP A 70 -1.27 9.22 1.91
N ALA A 71 -0.31 8.81 1.07
CA ALA A 71 -0.09 9.46 -0.22
C ALA A 71 -1.36 9.45 -1.09
N HIS A 72 -2.06 8.30 -1.15
CA HIS A 72 -3.34 8.15 -1.82
C HIS A 72 -4.39 9.14 -1.31
N SER A 73 -4.62 9.22 0.01
CA SER A 73 -5.61 10.13 0.59
C SER A 73 -5.30 11.59 0.24
N PHE A 74 -4.02 12.01 0.30
CA PHE A 74 -3.63 13.36 -0.09
C PHE A 74 -3.80 13.63 -1.59
N VAL A 75 -3.64 12.62 -2.47
CA VAL A 75 -3.99 12.76 -3.88
C VAL A 75 -5.49 12.96 -4.04
N CYS A 76 -6.32 12.14 -3.40
CA CYS A 76 -7.78 12.29 -3.43
C CYS A 76 -8.21 13.68 -2.97
N ASP A 77 -7.70 14.15 -1.82
CA ASP A 77 -8.02 15.48 -1.28
C ASP A 77 -7.58 16.63 -2.22
N SER A 78 -6.57 16.39 -3.03
CA SER A 78 -6.06 17.39 -3.96
C SER A 78 -6.92 17.58 -5.22
N VAL A 79 -7.75 16.59 -5.58
CA VAL A 79 -8.45 16.57 -6.88
C VAL A 79 -9.94 16.29 -6.80
N LYS A 80 -10.48 15.85 -5.66
CA LYS A 80 -11.87 15.39 -5.54
C LYS A 80 -12.93 16.50 -5.66
N TYR A 81 -12.60 17.73 -5.26
CA TYR A 81 -13.56 18.82 -5.21
C TYR A 81 -13.78 19.46 -6.61
N PRO A 82 -14.94 20.10 -6.85
CA PRO A 82 -15.20 20.77 -8.13
C PRO A 82 -14.16 21.83 -8.49
N ASP A 83 -13.71 22.63 -7.51
CA ASP A 83 -12.75 23.73 -7.71
C ASP A 83 -11.29 23.27 -7.64
N SER A 84 -11.04 21.97 -7.51
CA SER A 84 -9.69 21.40 -7.46
C SER A 84 -8.94 21.62 -8.77
N PRO A 85 -7.60 21.72 -8.73
CA PRO A 85 -6.78 21.77 -9.94
C PRO A 85 -7.00 20.54 -10.82
N GLU A 86 -7.12 20.76 -12.14
CA GLU A 86 -7.43 19.70 -13.12
C GLU A 86 -6.22 19.23 -13.93
N TRP A 87 -5.10 19.95 -13.88
CA TRP A 87 -3.88 19.54 -14.54
C TRP A 87 -2.93 18.86 -13.56
N ILE A 88 -2.46 17.68 -13.92
CA ILE A 88 -1.63 16.82 -13.08
C ILE A 88 -0.30 16.60 -13.77
N LEU A 89 0.78 17.02 -13.12
CA LEU A 89 2.14 16.63 -13.48
C LEU A 89 2.47 15.34 -12.71
N ILE A 90 2.69 14.27 -13.45
CA ILE A 90 3.17 12.99 -12.95
C ILE A 90 4.63 12.90 -13.38
N SER A 91 5.53 12.61 -12.46
CA SER A 91 6.94 12.46 -12.80
C SER A 91 7.63 11.41 -11.93
N ASP A 92 8.69 10.84 -12.51
CA ASP A 92 9.52 9.80 -11.89
C ASP A 92 10.98 10.17 -12.14
N VAL A 93 11.84 9.95 -11.17
CA VAL A 93 13.27 10.25 -11.30
C VAL A 93 13.98 9.05 -11.92
N LYS A 94 14.64 9.28 -13.06
CA LYS A 94 15.36 8.22 -13.78
C LYS A 94 16.51 7.66 -12.94
N SER A 95 16.46 6.35 -12.66
CA SER A 95 17.50 5.65 -11.89
C SER A 95 17.88 6.40 -10.60
N CYS A 96 16.89 6.85 -9.82
CA CYS A 96 17.07 7.76 -8.70
C CYS A 96 18.28 7.40 -7.82
N TYR A 97 18.32 6.16 -7.30
CA TYR A 97 19.39 5.68 -6.42
C TYR A 97 20.77 5.67 -7.08
N GLU A 98 20.85 5.38 -8.37
CA GLU A 98 22.11 5.18 -9.10
C GLU A 98 22.70 6.50 -9.64
N SER A 99 21.90 7.59 -9.65
CA SER A 99 22.29 8.84 -10.31
C SER A 99 22.72 9.95 -9.36
N ILE A 100 22.47 9.82 -8.04
CA ILE A 100 22.79 10.88 -7.09
C ILE A 100 24.28 11.18 -7.07
N SER A 101 24.66 12.45 -7.22
CA SER A 101 26.05 12.90 -7.19
C SER A 101 26.71 12.61 -5.84
N HIS A 102 27.85 11.89 -5.85
CA HIS A 102 28.63 11.68 -4.62
C HIS A 102 29.09 12.98 -3.99
N LYS A 103 29.45 13.98 -4.82
CA LYS A 103 29.80 15.32 -4.32
C LYS A 103 28.64 15.91 -3.53
N TRP A 104 27.44 15.92 -4.11
CA TRP A 104 26.27 16.43 -3.43
C TRP A 104 25.99 15.68 -2.12
N ILE A 105 26.07 14.34 -2.12
CA ILE A 105 25.90 13.52 -0.91
C ILE A 105 26.92 13.90 0.16
N MET A 106 28.19 14.01 -0.22
CA MET A 106 29.26 14.37 0.71
C MET A 106 29.09 15.77 1.31
N ASP A 107 28.57 16.71 0.54
CA ASP A 107 28.36 18.09 1.00
C ASP A 107 27.13 18.23 1.91
N ASN A 108 26.06 17.45 1.66
CA ASN A 108 24.74 17.69 2.24
C ASN A 108 24.29 16.66 3.28
N ILE A 109 24.80 15.42 3.29
CA ILE A 109 24.36 14.41 4.24
C ILE A 109 25.13 14.53 5.56
N PRO A 110 24.47 14.79 6.71
CA PRO A 110 25.10 15.17 7.98
C PRO A 110 25.53 13.94 8.81
N ILE A 111 26.42 13.11 8.26
CA ILE A 111 27.07 12.01 8.98
C ILE A 111 28.58 12.06 8.83
N ASN A 112 29.31 11.24 9.57
CA ASN A 112 30.77 11.17 9.50
C ASN A 112 31.24 10.99 8.06
N LYS A 113 32.00 11.95 7.54
CA LYS A 113 32.39 12.02 6.12
C LYS A 113 33.33 10.88 5.71
N LYS A 114 34.21 10.39 6.62
CA LYS A 114 35.09 9.25 6.33
C LYS A 114 34.27 7.98 6.11
N VAL A 115 33.27 7.75 6.96
CA VAL A 115 32.38 6.58 6.88
C VAL A 115 31.49 6.69 5.63
N LEU A 116 30.89 7.86 5.39
CA LEU A 116 30.07 8.12 4.21
C LEU A 116 30.86 7.88 2.91
N TYR A 117 32.05 8.46 2.82
CA TYR A 117 32.94 8.26 1.68
C TYR A 117 33.28 6.77 1.47
N SER A 118 33.55 6.06 2.57
CA SER A 118 33.86 4.63 2.52
C SER A 118 32.68 3.80 1.97
N PHE A 119 31.43 4.14 2.32
CA PHE A 119 30.24 3.48 1.75
C PHE A 119 30.06 3.80 0.27
N LEU A 120 30.22 5.07 -0.12
CA LEU A 120 30.03 5.51 -1.50
C LEU A 120 31.08 4.92 -2.46
N LYS A 121 32.32 4.80 -1.98
CA LYS A 121 33.46 4.34 -2.78
C LYS A 121 33.86 2.87 -2.54
N ALA A 122 33.04 2.11 -1.84
CA ALA A 122 33.28 0.68 -1.60
C ALA A 122 33.41 -0.15 -2.88
N GLY A 123 32.75 0.26 -3.96
CA GLY A 123 32.64 -0.51 -5.18
C GLY A 123 31.76 -1.75 -5.01
N PHE A 124 31.67 -2.56 -6.04
CA PHE A 124 30.95 -3.83 -5.99
C PHE A 124 31.66 -4.92 -6.79
N ILE A 125 31.48 -6.17 -6.35
CA ILE A 125 31.96 -7.37 -7.04
C ILE A 125 30.77 -7.98 -7.79
N PHE A 126 30.95 -8.18 -9.08
CA PHE A 126 30.03 -8.90 -9.93
C PHE A 126 30.79 -10.02 -10.68
N GLY A 127 30.37 -11.25 -10.48
CA GLY A 127 31.18 -12.40 -10.87
C GLY A 127 32.49 -12.46 -10.05
N LYS A 128 33.62 -12.27 -10.69
CA LYS A 128 34.97 -12.23 -10.07
C LYS A 128 35.63 -10.86 -10.19
N GLU A 129 34.95 -9.88 -10.80
CA GLU A 129 35.51 -8.57 -11.12
C GLU A 129 35.02 -7.50 -10.14
N LEU A 130 35.91 -6.54 -9.82
CA LEU A 130 35.62 -5.39 -8.97
C LEU A 130 35.33 -4.17 -9.86
N PHE A 131 34.18 -3.56 -9.60
CA PHE A 131 33.75 -2.34 -10.28
C PHE A 131 33.72 -1.17 -9.29
N PRO A 132 34.29 -0.02 -9.64
CA PRO A 132 34.19 1.19 -8.83
C PRO A 132 32.78 1.78 -8.90
N THR A 133 32.41 2.57 -7.89
CA THR A 133 31.18 3.38 -7.86
C THR A 133 31.54 4.86 -7.93
N GLU A 134 31.06 5.56 -8.96
CA GLU A 134 31.31 6.98 -9.17
C GLU A 134 30.11 7.85 -8.80
N HIS A 135 28.91 7.28 -8.87
CA HIS A 135 27.63 7.94 -8.60
C HIS A 135 26.72 7.03 -7.79
N GLY A 136 25.71 7.64 -7.19
CA GLY A 136 24.58 6.95 -6.58
C GLY A 136 24.88 6.30 -5.25
N VAL A 137 23.82 5.67 -4.75
CA VAL A 137 23.85 4.85 -3.54
C VAL A 137 23.38 3.44 -3.89
N SER A 138 24.00 2.45 -3.30
CA SER A 138 23.69 1.05 -3.60
C SER A 138 22.31 0.64 -3.11
N LEU A 139 21.52 0.02 -3.98
CA LEU A 139 20.23 -0.58 -3.61
C LEU A 139 20.44 -1.77 -2.65
N GLY A 140 19.56 -1.87 -1.65
CA GLY A 140 19.58 -2.94 -0.63
C GLY A 140 20.21 -2.52 0.71
N MET A 141 20.63 -1.29 0.87
CA MET A 141 21.11 -0.74 2.14
C MET A 141 20.05 0.16 2.78
N SER A 142 19.84 0.03 4.11
CA SER A 142 18.86 0.83 4.86
C SER A 142 19.11 2.34 4.75
N ILE A 143 20.36 2.77 4.77
CA ILE A 143 20.75 4.18 4.65
C ILE A 143 20.47 4.78 3.26
N SER A 144 20.47 3.97 2.21
CA SER A 144 20.27 4.46 0.84
C SER A 144 18.91 5.08 0.60
N GLN A 145 17.87 4.54 1.25
CA GLN A 145 16.51 5.08 1.17
C GLN A 145 16.42 6.46 1.83
N ILE A 146 17.11 6.63 2.96
CA ILE A 146 17.17 7.90 3.69
C ILE A 146 17.92 8.95 2.86
N ILE A 147 19.09 8.59 2.32
CA ILE A 147 19.89 9.49 1.46
C ILE A 147 19.11 9.91 0.21
N ALA A 148 18.41 8.96 -0.43
CA ALA A 148 17.57 9.25 -1.60
C ALA A 148 16.43 10.22 -1.24
N ASN A 149 15.74 10.02 -0.12
CA ASN A 149 14.71 10.94 0.35
C ASN A 149 15.29 12.34 0.63
N MET A 150 16.39 12.43 1.38
CA MET A 150 17.06 13.71 1.66
C MET A 150 17.51 14.41 0.38
N SER A 151 17.89 13.66 -0.66
CA SER A 151 18.28 14.23 -1.96
C SER A 151 17.09 14.80 -2.73
N LEU A 152 15.88 14.41 -2.40
CA LEU A 152 14.64 14.89 -3.02
C LEU A 152 13.88 15.90 -2.14
N ASP A 153 14.24 16.00 -0.86
CA ASP A 153 13.63 16.95 0.06
C ASP A 153 14.00 18.39 -0.31
N GLY A 154 13.03 19.29 -0.15
CA GLY A 154 13.06 20.68 -0.63
C GLY A 154 12.29 20.90 -1.93
N LEU A 155 11.86 19.85 -2.64
CA LEU A 155 10.99 19.96 -3.82
C LEU A 155 9.66 20.62 -3.47
N GLN A 156 9.05 20.27 -2.35
CA GLN A 156 7.81 20.89 -1.88
C GLN A 156 7.96 22.39 -1.70
N LYS A 157 9.06 22.84 -1.12
CA LYS A 157 9.36 24.26 -0.91
C LYS A 157 9.49 25.01 -2.24
N ILE A 158 10.26 24.47 -3.19
CA ILE A 158 10.47 25.12 -4.50
C ILE A 158 9.16 25.28 -5.25
N ILE A 159 8.31 24.26 -5.22
CA ILE A 159 7.00 24.29 -5.87
C ILE A 159 6.10 25.32 -5.18
N PHE A 160 6.10 25.34 -3.86
CA PHE A 160 5.37 26.32 -3.07
C PHE A 160 5.83 27.76 -3.39
N ASP A 161 7.14 28.02 -3.37
CA ASP A 161 7.71 29.35 -3.67
C ASP A 161 7.33 29.83 -5.08
N LEU A 162 7.27 28.92 -6.07
CA LEU A 162 6.78 29.24 -7.41
C LEU A 162 5.32 29.65 -7.44
N GLN A 163 4.49 29.02 -6.62
CA GLN A 163 3.05 29.29 -6.55
C GLN A 163 2.74 30.64 -5.91
N PHE A 164 3.57 31.10 -4.97
CA PHE A 164 3.38 32.35 -4.22
C PHE A 164 4.21 33.53 -4.73
N SER A 165 5.18 33.30 -5.62
CA SER A 165 6.13 34.34 -6.07
C SER A 165 5.57 35.40 -7.00
N LYS A 166 4.33 35.28 -7.48
CA LYS A 166 3.66 36.27 -8.30
C LYS A 166 2.20 36.39 -7.89
N SER A 167 1.70 37.57 -7.69
CA SER A 167 0.35 38.07 -7.38
C SER A 167 -0.84 37.38 -8.10
N ILE A 168 -0.69 36.18 -8.55
CA ILE A 168 -1.69 35.38 -9.24
C ILE A 168 -2.11 34.31 -8.22
N ASN A 169 -3.39 34.31 -7.84
CA ASN A 169 -4.04 33.34 -6.94
C ASN A 169 -3.96 31.88 -7.47
N TYR A 170 -2.74 31.33 -7.64
CA TYR A 170 -2.51 29.91 -7.95
C TYR A 170 -2.42 29.04 -6.70
N SER A 171 -3.04 29.47 -5.61
CA SER A 171 -2.88 28.91 -4.25
C SER A 171 -3.31 27.45 -4.05
N ASN A 172 -3.72 26.73 -5.09
CA ASN A 172 -4.32 25.39 -4.95
C ASN A 172 -3.50 24.26 -5.60
N GLY A 173 -2.23 24.45 -5.90
CA GLY A 173 -1.39 23.32 -6.34
C GLY A 173 -0.90 22.51 -5.15
N ASN A 174 -1.02 21.19 -5.25
CA ASN A 174 -0.54 20.26 -4.23
C ASN A 174 0.66 19.47 -4.76
N PHE A 175 1.63 19.26 -3.88
CA PHE A 175 2.77 18.38 -4.10
C PHE A 175 2.59 17.12 -3.27
N ILE A 176 2.75 15.95 -3.86
CA ILE A 176 2.74 14.65 -3.19
C ILE A 176 3.91 13.82 -3.75
N ARG A 177 4.71 13.22 -2.86
CA ARG A 177 5.84 12.39 -3.25
C ARG A 177 5.81 11.04 -2.54
N TYR A 178 6.03 9.99 -3.31
CA TYR A 178 6.25 8.64 -2.79
C TYR A 178 7.55 8.07 -3.38
N ALA A 179 8.64 8.16 -2.65
CA ALA A 179 10.01 7.91 -3.12
C ALA A 179 10.37 8.83 -4.32
N ASP A 180 10.61 8.23 -5.48
CA ASP A 180 10.91 8.87 -6.76
C ASP A 180 9.68 9.22 -7.60
N ASP A 181 8.50 8.72 -7.23
CA ASP A 181 7.23 9.07 -7.88
C ASP A 181 6.69 10.40 -7.29
N ILE A 182 6.47 11.39 -8.15
CA ILE A 182 6.05 12.75 -7.80
C ILE A 182 4.75 13.09 -8.51
N ILE A 183 3.78 13.61 -7.76
CA ILE A 183 2.53 14.19 -8.27
C ILE A 183 2.51 15.66 -7.89
N VAL A 184 2.20 16.53 -8.85
CA VAL A 184 1.92 17.94 -8.59
C VAL A 184 0.65 18.33 -9.33
N THR A 185 -0.31 18.91 -8.62
CA THR A 185 -1.53 19.44 -9.23
C THR A 185 -1.37 20.91 -9.61
N SER A 186 -2.02 21.34 -10.68
CA SER A 186 -1.95 22.71 -11.21
C SER A 186 -3.28 23.14 -11.82
N LYS A 187 -3.64 24.42 -11.70
CA LYS A 187 -4.84 24.97 -12.36
C LYS A 187 -4.68 25.06 -13.88
N THR A 188 -3.46 25.27 -14.39
CA THR A 188 -3.21 25.39 -15.82
C THR A 188 -2.07 24.49 -16.28
N ARG A 189 -2.12 24.09 -17.54
CA ARG A 189 -1.09 23.27 -18.17
C ARG A 189 0.26 23.99 -18.24
N GLU A 190 0.24 25.29 -18.55
CA GLU A 190 1.41 26.14 -18.68
C GLU A 190 2.15 26.25 -17.35
N PHE A 191 1.40 26.33 -16.25
CA PHE A 191 2.01 26.36 -14.92
C PHE A 191 2.61 25.00 -14.54
N ALA A 192 1.97 23.90 -14.90
CA ALA A 192 2.54 22.56 -14.72
C ALA A 192 3.86 22.37 -15.49
N ILE A 193 3.99 22.98 -16.69
CA ILE A 193 5.26 22.99 -17.46
C ILE A 193 6.35 23.79 -16.71
N LYS A 194 6.01 24.93 -16.12
CA LYS A 194 6.95 25.72 -15.30
C LYS A 194 7.42 24.95 -14.07
N ILE A 195 6.51 24.25 -13.39
CA ILE A 195 6.85 23.37 -12.25
C ILE A 195 7.79 22.26 -12.70
N LYS A 196 7.51 21.60 -13.81
CA LYS A 196 8.39 20.56 -14.39
C LYS A 196 9.82 21.10 -14.57
N SER A 197 9.97 22.25 -15.21
CA SER A 197 11.30 22.87 -15.43
C SER A 197 12.01 23.22 -14.13
N ALA A 198 11.27 23.61 -13.08
CA ALA A 198 11.87 23.86 -11.77
C ALA A 198 12.37 22.56 -11.09
N ILE A 199 11.59 21.50 -11.20
CA ILE A 199 11.99 20.15 -10.71
C ILE A 199 13.24 19.68 -11.46
N GLU A 200 13.30 19.85 -12.78
CA GLU A 200 14.47 19.48 -13.59
C GLU A 200 15.73 20.22 -13.15
N ARG A 201 15.66 21.53 -12.89
CA ARG A 201 16.78 22.33 -12.35
C ARG A 201 17.19 21.86 -10.96
N PHE A 202 16.24 21.58 -10.07
CA PHE A 202 16.52 21.06 -8.73
C PHE A 202 17.25 19.73 -8.77
N LEU A 203 16.82 18.81 -9.63
CA LEU A 203 17.41 17.49 -9.78
C LEU A 203 18.80 17.55 -10.41
N SER A 204 19.03 18.44 -11.39
CA SER A 204 20.30 18.54 -12.11
C SER A 204 21.49 18.88 -11.18
N ILE A 205 21.28 19.74 -10.18
CA ILE A 205 22.30 20.10 -9.16
C ILE A 205 22.72 18.85 -8.35
N ARG A 206 21.85 17.84 -8.27
CA ARG A 206 22.03 16.60 -7.52
C ARG A 206 22.51 15.44 -8.41
N GLY A 207 22.75 15.69 -9.70
CA GLY A 207 23.14 14.69 -10.67
C GLY A 207 21.99 13.84 -11.19
N MET A 208 20.74 14.19 -10.82
CA MET A 208 19.53 13.43 -11.17
C MET A 208 18.79 14.08 -12.35
N LYS A 209 17.93 13.28 -13.01
CA LYS A 209 17.09 13.74 -14.14
C LYS A 209 15.69 13.10 -14.04
N LEU A 210 14.69 13.79 -14.57
CA LEU A 210 13.36 13.20 -14.74
C LEU A 210 13.38 12.10 -15.82
N SER A 211 12.52 11.10 -15.65
CA SER A 211 12.30 10.06 -16.65
C SER A 211 11.38 10.61 -17.75
N GLU A 212 11.89 10.86 -18.95
CA GLU A 212 11.10 11.35 -20.09
C GLU A 212 9.90 10.44 -20.41
N LYS A 213 10.10 9.11 -20.32
CA LYS A 213 9.05 8.12 -20.63
C LYS A 213 7.91 8.12 -19.62
N LYS A 214 8.17 8.48 -18.36
CA LYS A 214 7.20 8.42 -17.27
C LYS A 214 6.69 9.80 -16.85
N THR A 215 7.36 10.89 -17.24
CA THR A 215 6.93 12.26 -16.93
C THR A 215 5.87 12.71 -17.92
N LYS A 216 4.68 13.03 -17.40
CA LYS A 216 3.53 13.44 -18.20
C LYS A 216 2.77 14.57 -17.50
N ILE A 217 2.15 15.44 -18.30
CA ILE A 217 1.18 16.42 -17.82
C ILE A 217 -0.14 16.02 -18.47
N VAL A 218 -1.12 15.69 -17.65
CA VAL A 218 -2.43 15.18 -18.07
C VAL A 218 -3.55 15.98 -17.43
N HIS A 219 -4.70 16.05 -18.09
CA HIS A 219 -5.93 16.57 -17.50
C HIS A 219 -6.62 15.43 -16.73
N ILE A 220 -7.24 15.75 -15.59
CA ILE A 220 -7.87 14.74 -14.70
C ILE A 220 -8.98 13.93 -15.39
N SER A 221 -9.64 14.47 -16.41
CA SER A 221 -10.63 13.74 -17.23
C SER A 221 -10.01 12.60 -18.04
N GLN A 222 -8.73 12.69 -18.39
CA GLN A 222 -7.99 11.61 -19.06
C GLN A 222 -7.55 10.53 -18.08
N GLY A 223 -7.54 10.85 -16.78
CA GLY A 223 -7.06 9.99 -15.71
C GLY A 223 -5.54 9.82 -15.68
N PHE A 224 -5.07 9.31 -14.55
CA PHE A 224 -3.66 8.99 -14.35
C PHE A 224 -3.48 7.84 -13.36
N ASP A 225 -2.36 7.13 -13.51
CA ASP A 225 -1.97 6.05 -12.61
C ASP A 225 -0.95 6.53 -11.59
N PHE A 226 -1.19 6.23 -10.30
CA PHE A 226 -0.25 6.45 -9.21
C PHE A 226 -0.41 5.34 -8.16
N LEU A 227 0.69 4.74 -7.71
CA LEU A 227 0.71 3.69 -6.69
C LEU A 227 -0.31 2.56 -6.96
N SER A 228 -0.32 2.05 -8.18
CA SER A 228 -1.21 0.96 -8.62
C SER A 228 -2.70 1.31 -8.67
N ARG A 229 -3.05 2.59 -8.58
CA ARG A 229 -4.41 3.13 -8.67
C ARG A 229 -4.56 4.02 -9.90
N HIS A 230 -5.77 4.05 -10.44
CA HIS A 230 -6.18 4.95 -11.51
C HIS A 230 -7.15 6.00 -10.97
N TYR A 231 -6.83 7.25 -11.13
CA TYR A 231 -7.57 8.42 -10.66
C TYR A 231 -8.13 9.17 -11.84
N TYR A 232 -9.42 9.47 -11.87
CA TYR A 232 -10.04 10.23 -12.96
C TYR A 232 -11.30 10.95 -12.51
N LYS A 233 -11.73 11.97 -13.29
CA LYS A 233 -13.03 12.59 -13.16
C LYS A 233 -13.85 12.32 -14.42
N GLN A 234 -15.09 11.92 -14.24
CA GLN A 234 -16.06 11.76 -15.30
C GLN A 234 -17.36 12.43 -14.87
N ASP A 235 -17.91 13.32 -15.73
CA ASP A 235 -19.14 14.06 -15.45
C ASP A 235 -19.13 14.80 -14.10
N GLY A 236 -17.96 15.36 -13.75
CA GLY A 236 -17.74 16.08 -12.49
C GLY A 236 -17.54 15.17 -11.25
N ILE A 237 -17.76 13.89 -11.38
CA ILE A 237 -17.58 12.92 -10.29
C ILE A 237 -16.16 12.35 -10.31
N PHE A 238 -15.53 12.31 -9.14
CA PHE A 238 -14.20 11.76 -8.96
C PHE A 238 -14.25 10.28 -8.62
N TYR A 239 -13.43 9.49 -9.32
CA TYR A 239 -13.32 8.04 -9.14
C TYR A 239 -11.88 7.62 -8.91
N VAL A 240 -11.71 6.58 -8.10
CA VAL A 240 -10.44 5.89 -7.91
C VAL A 240 -10.68 4.39 -7.98
N ILE A 241 -9.99 3.73 -8.90
CA ILE A 241 -10.07 2.28 -9.09
C ILE A 241 -8.66 1.68 -9.13
N PRO A 242 -8.48 0.37 -8.92
CA PRO A 242 -7.22 -0.30 -9.20
C PRO A 242 -6.81 -0.08 -10.66
N SER A 243 -5.54 0.26 -10.93
CA SER A 243 -5.09 0.48 -12.30
C SER A 243 -5.14 -0.81 -13.13
N SER A 244 -5.42 -0.69 -14.43
CA SER A 244 -5.47 -1.83 -15.35
C SER A 244 -4.20 -2.68 -15.32
N LYS A 245 -3.05 -2.04 -15.10
CA LYS A 245 -1.76 -2.71 -14.94
C LYS A 245 -1.69 -3.53 -13.65
N ALA A 246 -2.22 -3.00 -12.55
CA ALA A 246 -2.27 -3.71 -11.27
C ALA A 246 -3.20 -4.92 -11.34
N ILE A 247 -4.38 -4.75 -11.96
CA ILE A 247 -5.35 -5.82 -12.20
C ILE A 247 -4.69 -6.94 -13.00
N LYS A 248 -4.16 -6.61 -14.19
CA LYS A 248 -3.52 -7.60 -15.07
C LYS A 248 -2.36 -8.34 -14.40
N SER A 249 -1.50 -7.62 -13.69
CA SER A 249 -0.39 -8.24 -12.95
C SER A 249 -0.88 -9.20 -11.86
N PHE A 250 -2.00 -8.91 -11.23
CA PHE A 250 -2.60 -9.77 -10.22
C PHE A 250 -3.25 -11.01 -10.85
N GLU A 251 -3.97 -10.85 -11.97
CA GLU A 251 -4.53 -11.95 -12.77
C GLU A 251 -3.44 -12.92 -13.22
N ASP A 252 -2.34 -12.40 -13.79
CA ASP A 252 -1.18 -13.20 -14.23
C ASP A 252 -0.57 -13.98 -13.05
N ASN A 253 -0.49 -13.36 -11.87
CA ASN A 253 0.00 -14.00 -10.64
C ASN A 253 -0.94 -15.12 -10.17
N LEU A 254 -2.26 -14.88 -10.19
CA LEU A 254 -3.28 -15.89 -9.84
C LEU A 254 -3.24 -17.04 -10.84
N GLN A 255 -3.20 -16.75 -12.14
CA GLN A 255 -3.10 -17.77 -13.19
C GLN A 255 -1.87 -18.65 -13.01
N ASN A 256 -0.70 -18.04 -12.81
CA ASN A 256 0.53 -18.78 -12.56
C ASN A 256 0.45 -19.65 -11.30
N PHE A 257 -0.12 -19.14 -10.22
CA PHE A 257 -0.27 -19.87 -8.97
C PHE A 257 -1.27 -21.02 -9.11
N ILE A 258 -2.46 -20.76 -9.64
CA ILE A 258 -3.56 -21.74 -9.72
C ILE A 258 -3.21 -22.83 -10.74
N ILE A 259 -2.83 -22.45 -11.96
CA ILE A 259 -2.65 -23.41 -13.06
C ILE A 259 -1.34 -24.19 -12.93
N ASN A 260 -0.22 -23.51 -12.63
CA ASN A 260 1.09 -24.17 -12.64
C ASN A 260 1.44 -24.83 -11.30
N LYS A 261 1.13 -24.19 -10.17
CA LYS A 261 1.41 -24.77 -8.84
C LYS A 261 0.24 -25.62 -8.30
N GLY A 262 -0.99 -25.32 -8.69
CA GLY A 262 -2.17 -26.00 -8.17
C GLY A 262 -2.22 -27.51 -8.43
N LYS A 263 -1.56 -27.97 -9.51
CA LYS A 263 -1.41 -29.40 -9.81
C LYS A 263 -0.46 -30.16 -8.87
N GLN A 264 0.41 -29.42 -8.15
CA GLN A 264 1.50 -30.00 -7.36
C GLN A 264 1.23 -29.95 -5.86
N ILE A 265 0.16 -29.29 -5.43
CA ILE A 265 -0.16 -29.05 -4.02
C ILE A 265 -1.56 -29.58 -3.69
N SER A 266 -1.81 -29.86 -2.40
CA SER A 266 -3.14 -30.25 -1.96
C SER A 266 -4.17 -29.14 -2.17
N GLN A 267 -5.44 -29.50 -2.40
CA GLN A 267 -6.52 -28.51 -2.54
C GLN A 267 -6.63 -27.56 -1.34
N ARG A 268 -6.40 -28.07 -0.11
CA ARG A 268 -6.37 -27.26 1.10
C ARG A 268 -5.27 -26.19 1.03
N SER A 269 -4.07 -26.56 0.59
CA SER A 269 -2.93 -25.63 0.43
C SER A 269 -3.18 -24.65 -0.71
N LEU A 270 -3.84 -25.08 -1.78
CA LEU A 270 -4.25 -24.22 -2.89
C LEU A 270 -5.22 -23.14 -2.42
N ILE A 271 -6.31 -23.52 -1.73
CA ILE A 271 -7.30 -22.57 -1.20
C ILE A 271 -6.62 -21.58 -0.24
N LYS A 272 -5.79 -22.06 0.70
CA LYS A 272 -5.05 -21.20 1.62
C LYS A 272 -4.15 -20.18 0.87
N GLY A 273 -3.46 -20.63 -0.15
CA GLY A 273 -2.58 -19.77 -0.96
C GLY A 273 -3.33 -18.73 -1.80
N ILE A 274 -4.48 -19.11 -2.38
CA ILE A 274 -5.38 -18.20 -3.08
C ILE A 274 -5.90 -17.14 -2.11
N ASN A 275 -6.44 -17.56 -0.97
CA ASN A 275 -7.02 -16.66 0.04
C ASN A 275 -5.99 -15.64 0.55
N ALA A 276 -4.75 -16.07 0.80
CA ALA A 276 -3.68 -15.15 1.22
C ALA A 276 -3.39 -14.07 0.15
N LYS A 277 -3.41 -14.46 -1.14
CA LYS A 277 -3.21 -13.52 -2.25
C LYS A 277 -4.39 -12.55 -2.40
N LEU A 278 -5.61 -13.07 -2.37
CA LEU A 278 -6.83 -12.29 -2.47
C LEU A 278 -6.94 -11.27 -1.34
N GLN A 279 -6.76 -11.72 -0.09
CA GLN A 279 -6.82 -10.86 1.08
C GLN A 279 -5.73 -9.77 1.09
N GLY A 280 -4.49 -10.13 0.68
CA GLY A 280 -3.40 -9.17 0.59
C GLY A 280 -3.66 -8.08 -0.46
N TRP A 281 -4.16 -8.47 -1.64
CA TRP A 281 -4.47 -7.54 -2.73
C TRP A 281 -5.68 -6.66 -2.40
N ALA A 282 -6.76 -7.26 -1.91
CA ALA A 282 -7.94 -6.54 -1.48
C ALA A 282 -7.65 -5.59 -0.31
N GLY A 283 -6.82 -6.01 0.65
CA GLY A 283 -6.38 -5.17 1.76
C GLY A 283 -5.70 -3.87 1.31
N TYR A 284 -5.02 -3.88 0.16
CA TYR A 284 -4.41 -2.69 -0.44
C TYR A 284 -5.43 -1.82 -1.18
N HIS A 285 -6.43 -2.41 -1.85
CA HIS A 285 -7.37 -1.72 -2.72
C HIS A 285 -8.76 -1.45 -2.09
N ARG A 286 -9.02 -1.85 -0.86
CA ARG A 286 -10.32 -1.71 -0.19
C ARG A 286 -10.72 -0.29 0.22
N VAL A 287 -9.93 0.71 -0.12
CA VAL A 287 -10.18 2.14 0.21
C VAL A 287 -10.76 2.93 -0.96
N GLU A 288 -11.15 2.26 -2.04
CA GLU A 288 -11.52 2.88 -3.31
C GLU A 288 -12.81 2.28 -3.87
N ASP A 289 -13.23 2.75 -5.07
CA ASP A 289 -14.38 2.23 -5.83
C ASP A 289 -14.07 0.85 -6.45
N SER A 290 -13.60 -0.08 -5.64
CA SER A 290 -12.99 -1.35 -6.09
C SER A 290 -14.00 -2.49 -6.27
N LEU A 291 -15.25 -2.35 -5.87
CA LEU A 291 -16.23 -3.46 -5.83
C LEU A 291 -16.40 -4.17 -7.19
N ASN A 292 -16.49 -3.39 -8.28
CA ASN A 292 -16.60 -3.99 -9.61
C ASN A 292 -15.35 -4.77 -10.02
N THR A 293 -14.18 -4.26 -9.63
CA THR A 293 -12.90 -4.95 -9.85
C THR A 293 -12.81 -6.21 -9.00
N PHE A 294 -13.30 -6.17 -7.77
CA PHE A 294 -13.32 -7.34 -6.87
C PHE A 294 -14.20 -8.45 -7.43
N ARG A 295 -15.39 -8.12 -7.93
CA ARG A 295 -16.27 -9.09 -8.62
C ARG A 295 -15.60 -9.69 -9.85
N HIS A 296 -14.92 -8.86 -10.64
CA HIS A 296 -14.17 -9.35 -11.80
C HIS A 296 -13.09 -10.36 -11.39
N ILE A 297 -12.30 -10.08 -10.36
CA ILE A 297 -11.29 -11.02 -9.85
C ILE A 297 -11.89 -12.30 -9.31
N ASP A 298 -13.03 -12.25 -8.62
CA ASP A 298 -13.75 -13.45 -8.17
C ASP A 298 -14.16 -14.34 -9.35
N CYS A 299 -14.65 -13.75 -10.44
CA CYS A 299 -14.95 -14.47 -11.69
C CYS A 299 -13.69 -15.08 -12.31
N VAL A 300 -12.58 -14.36 -12.34
CA VAL A 300 -11.28 -14.87 -12.84
C VAL A 300 -10.81 -16.06 -12.03
N VAL A 301 -10.85 -15.99 -10.70
CA VAL A 301 -10.46 -17.09 -9.80
C VAL A 301 -11.34 -18.33 -10.03
N SER A 302 -12.66 -18.14 -10.11
CA SER A 302 -13.60 -19.24 -10.37
C SER A 302 -13.31 -19.94 -11.70
N SER A 303 -13.08 -19.16 -12.77
CA SER A 303 -12.74 -19.68 -14.10
C SER A 303 -11.41 -20.43 -14.12
N LEU A 304 -10.37 -19.92 -13.43
CA LEU A 304 -9.09 -20.58 -13.32
C LEU A 304 -9.16 -21.88 -12.53
N LEU A 305 -9.94 -21.93 -11.45
CA LEU A 305 -10.17 -23.13 -10.66
C LEU A 305 -10.91 -24.19 -11.47
N LEU A 306 -11.95 -23.80 -12.23
CA LEU A 306 -12.67 -24.72 -13.10
C LEU A 306 -11.73 -25.30 -14.17
N LYS A 307 -10.89 -24.47 -14.80
CA LYS A 307 -9.87 -24.92 -15.76
C LYS A 307 -8.87 -25.90 -15.11
N LEU A 308 -8.43 -25.65 -13.90
CA LEU A 308 -7.56 -26.54 -13.14
C LEU A 308 -8.25 -27.88 -12.86
N MET A 309 -9.51 -27.84 -12.39
CA MET A 309 -10.28 -29.07 -12.07
C MET A 309 -10.55 -29.93 -13.30
N LYS A 310 -10.83 -29.31 -14.46
CA LYS A 310 -10.92 -30.02 -15.74
C LYS A 310 -9.62 -30.72 -16.14
N CYS A 311 -8.48 -30.10 -15.85
CA CYS A 311 -7.17 -30.73 -16.09
C CYS A 311 -6.90 -31.90 -15.13
N ILE A 312 -7.39 -31.83 -13.88
CA ILE A 312 -7.19 -32.89 -12.88
C ILE A 312 -8.18 -34.05 -13.12
N PHE A 313 -9.41 -33.75 -13.53
CA PHE A 313 -10.49 -34.70 -13.74
C PHE A 313 -11.02 -34.66 -15.18
N PRO A 314 -10.23 -35.07 -16.18
CA PRO A 314 -10.61 -34.93 -17.59
C PRO A 314 -11.84 -35.75 -18.00
N SER A 315 -12.15 -36.82 -17.26
CA SER A 315 -13.34 -37.68 -17.50
C SER A 315 -14.65 -37.10 -16.93
N LYS A 316 -14.60 -36.07 -16.06
CA LYS A 316 -15.80 -35.47 -15.47
C LYS A 316 -16.33 -34.35 -16.35
N SER A 317 -17.65 -34.26 -16.49
CA SER A 317 -18.28 -33.09 -17.09
C SER A 317 -18.09 -31.84 -16.22
N GLU A 318 -18.21 -30.65 -16.82
CA GLU A 318 -18.15 -29.41 -16.10
C GLU A 318 -19.18 -29.33 -14.97
N LYS A 319 -20.41 -29.77 -15.26
CA LYS A 319 -21.49 -29.84 -14.28
C LYS A 319 -21.11 -30.70 -13.09
N GLN A 320 -20.59 -31.90 -13.32
CA GLN A 320 -20.14 -32.79 -12.23
C GLN A 320 -19.03 -32.19 -11.38
N ILE A 321 -18.11 -31.45 -12.00
CA ILE A 321 -17.04 -30.74 -11.29
C ILE A 321 -17.62 -29.60 -10.41
N ILE A 322 -18.52 -28.80 -10.97
CA ILE A 322 -19.16 -27.70 -10.26
C ILE A 322 -20.00 -28.24 -9.09
N ASP A 323 -20.86 -29.25 -9.33
CA ASP A 323 -21.68 -29.86 -8.28
C ASP A 323 -20.83 -30.48 -7.14
N THR A 324 -19.60 -30.92 -7.44
CA THR A 324 -18.71 -31.50 -6.43
C THR A 324 -17.97 -30.43 -5.62
N TYR A 325 -17.42 -29.41 -6.26
CA TYR A 325 -16.45 -28.48 -5.65
C TYR A 325 -17.00 -27.09 -5.37
N TRP A 326 -18.09 -26.67 -6.01
CA TRP A 326 -18.78 -25.41 -5.71
C TRP A 326 -20.07 -25.75 -4.95
N TYR A 327 -20.31 -24.99 -3.90
CA TYR A 327 -21.59 -25.04 -3.22
C TYR A 327 -22.23 -23.65 -3.23
N GLU A 328 -23.54 -23.63 -3.22
CA GLU A 328 -24.32 -22.41 -3.22
C GLU A 328 -24.48 -21.91 -1.79
N GLU A 329 -24.14 -20.64 -1.57
CA GLU A 329 -24.35 -19.96 -0.31
C GLU A 329 -25.76 -19.36 -0.24
N TYR A 330 -26.15 -18.89 0.94
CA TYR A 330 -27.48 -18.34 1.19
C TYR A 330 -27.92 -17.23 0.24
N ASP A 331 -27.00 -16.58 -0.46
CA ASP A 331 -27.25 -15.51 -1.42
C ASP A 331 -27.25 -15.97 -2.88
N GLY A 332 -27.18 -17.28 -3.13
CA GLY A 332 -27.14 -17.88 -4.45
C GLY A 332 -25.75 -17.82 -5.11
N GLU A 333 -24.74 -17.26 -4.45
CA GLU A 333 -23.35 -17.26 -4.98
C GLU A 333 -22.71 -18.65 -4.80
N LYS A 334 -22.01 -19.12 -5.84
CA LYS A 334 -21.30 -20.41 -5.81
C LYS A 334 -19.84 -20.21 -5.45
N VAL A 335 -19.39 -20.89 -4.39
CA VAL A 335 -18.06 -20.77 -3.80
C VAL A 335 -17.29 -22.09 -3.92
N TYR A 336 -16.06 -22.03 -4.42
CA TYR A 336 -15.17 -23.19 -4.47
C TYR A 336 -14.70 -23.60 -3.08
N SER A 337 -14.84 -24.88 -2.72
CA SER A 337 -14.50 -25.40 -1.40
C SER A 337 -14.03 -26.86 -1.46
N LEU A 338 -13.51 -27.35 -0.34
CA LEU A 338 -13.30 -28.80 -0.18
C LEU A 338 -14.65 -29.52 -0.03
N PRO A 339 -14.91 -30.59 -0.79
CA PRO A 339 -16.20 -31.33 -0.73
C PRO A 339 -16.58 -31.80 0.67
N GLN A 340 -15.61 -32.27 1.46
CA GLN A 340 -15.83 -32.82 2.81
C GLN A 340 -15.75 -31.77 3.93
N ARG A 341 -15.20 -30.57 3.63
CA ARG A 341 -14.95 -29.48 4.58
C ARG A 341 -15.29 -28.15 3.91
N ARG A 342 -16.59 -27.85 3.84
CA ARG A 342 -17.11 -26.63 3.19
C ARG A 342 -16.66 -25.32 3.87
N ASP A 343 -16.23 -25.41 5.13
CA ASP A 343 -15.56 -24.34 5.86
C ASP A 343 -14.19 -23.94 5.24
N ILE A 344 -13.54 -24.89 4.53
CA ILE A 344 -12.30 -24.62 3.80
C ILE A 344 -12.65 -24.25 2.35
N ARG A 345 -12.72 -22.98 2.09
CA ARG A 345 -13.22 -22.39 0.83
C ARG A 345 -12.42 -21.18 0.40
N VAL A 346 -12.60 -20.81 -0.86
CA VAL A 346 -12.07 -19.55 -1.39
C VAL A 346 -12.90 -18.38 -0.86
N VAL A 347 -12.25 -17.30 -0.42
CA VAL A 347 -12.93 -16.08 0.01
C VAL A 347 -13.39 -15.28 -1.21
N HIS A 348 -14.56 -14.67 -1.14
CA HIS A 348 -15.00 -13.71 -2.14
C HIS A 348 -14.50 -12.33 -1.82
N LEU A 349 -13.91 -11.65 -2.80
CA LEU A 349 -13.49 -10.26 -2.66
C LEU A 349 -14.69 -9.31 -2.59
N ASN A 350 -15.81 -9.68 -3.18
CA ASN A 350 -17.06 -8.93 -3.06
C ASN A 350 -17.53 -8.77 -1.60
N ASP A 351 -17.06 -9.62 -0.68
CA ASP A 351 -17.36 -9.56 0.75
C ASP A 351 -16.39 -8.64 1.52
N VAL A 352 -15.38 -8.08 0.85
CA VAL A 352 -14.42 -7.17 1.46
C VAL A 352 -15.09 -5.84 1.78
N ILE A 353 -14.96 -5.43 3.05
CA ILE A 353 -15.48 -4.14 3.51
C ILE A 353 -14.54 -3.04 3.05
N LEU A 354 -15.09 -2.06 2.34
CA LEU A 354 -14.37 -0.83 2.02
C LEU A 354 -14.20 -0.03 3.32
N VAL A 355 -13.04 0.56 3.50
CA VAL A 355 -12.69 1.35 4.69
C VAL A 355 -12.13 2.71 4.29
N ASP A 356 -12.48 3.73 5.05
CA ASP A 356 -11.87 5.04 4.92
C ASP A 356 -10.49 5.05 5.60
N HIS A 357 -9.49 5.54 4.91
CA HIS A 357 -8.16 5.69 5.47
C HIS A 357 -7.99 7.09 6.09
N GLN A 358 -7.70 7.11 7.39
CA GLN A 358 -7.29 8.35 8.05
C GLN A 358 -5.82 8.65 7.74
N HIS A 359 -5.57 9.72 6.99
CA HIS A 359 -4.22 10.13 6.64
C HIS A 359 -3.45 10.67 7.85
N VAL A 360 -2.13 10.62 7.76
CA VAL A 360 -1.24 11.11 8.81
C VAL A 360 -1.36 12.63 8.97
N ILE A 361 -1.31 13.12 10.21
CA ILE A 361 -1.17 14.56 10.49
C ILE A 361 0.26 14.98 10.10
N LEU A 362 0.36 15.87 9.09
CA LEU A 362 1.62 16.21 8.42
C LEU A 362 2.68 16.83 9.35
N ASN A 363 2.27 17.55 10.40
CA ASN A 363 3.17 18.21 11.35
C ASN A 363 3.64 17.28 12.48
N LYS A 364 3.18 16.05 12.55
CA LYS A 364 3.61 15.07 13.54
C LYS A 364 4.89 14.37 13.12
N ASN A 365 5.80 14.20 14.09
CA ASN A 365 7.08 13.54 13.90
C ASN A 365 7.15 12.27 14.75
N PRO A 366 7.42 11.07 14.20
CA PRO A 366 7.36 9.79 14.91
C PRO A 366 8.44 9.63 15.99
N TYR A 367 9.44 10.50 16.04
CA TYR A 367 10.47 10.52 17.06
C TYR A 367 10.09 11.39 18.26
N ILE A 368 9.18 12.35 18.09
CA ILE A 368 8.72 13.31 19.09
C ILE A 368 7.30 12.94 19.54
N ASP A 369 6.37 12.77 18.60
CA ASP A 369 4.95 12.51 18.84
C ASP A 369 4.65 10.99 18.91
N ARG A 370 5.34 10.26 19.76
CA ARG A 370 5.29 8.78 19.82
C ARG A 370 3.88 8.28 20.09
N GLU A 371 3.19 8.86 21.04
CA GLU A 371 1.83 8.47 21.43
C GLU A 371 0.86 8.55 20.23
N TYR A 372 0.89 9.65 19.47
CA TYR A 372 0.08 9.78 18.26
C TYR A 372 0.32 8.62 17.29
N PHE A 373 1.58 8.26 17.01
CA PHE A 373 1.88 7.20 16.06
C PHE A 373 1.58 5.81 16.60
N GLU A 374 1.70 5.58 17.89
CA GLU A 374 1.29 4.32 18.54
C GLU A 374 -0.23 4.15 18.49
N LEU A 375 -1.01 5.19 18.80
CA LEU A 375 -2.46 5.18 18.68
C LEU A 375 -2.89 4.97 17.22
N ARG A 376 -2.23 5.64 16.28
CA ARG A 376 -2.50 5.48 14.84
C ARG A 376 -2.22 4.06 14.36
N LEU A 377 -1.13 3.42 14.79
CA LEU A 377 -0.83 2.03 14.47
C LEU A 377 -1.88 1.10 15.07
N LYS A 378 -2.26 1.31 16.32
CA LYS A 378 -3.34 0.54 16.97
C LYS A 378 -4.67 0.69 16.21
N SER A 379 -5.05 1.91 15.81
CA SER A 379 -6.28 2.12 15.03
C SER A 379 -6.23 1.44 13.66
N GLN A 380 -5.09 1.44 12.99
CA GLN A 380 -4.89 0.72 11.72
C GLN A 380 -4.85 -0.80 11.94
N ASP A 381 -4.31 -1.27 13.06
CA ASP A 381 -4.34 -2.68 13.45
C ASP A 381 -5.73 -3.10 13.93
N ILE A 382 -6.47 -2.22 14.59
CA ILE A 382 -7.91 -2.43 14.90
C ILE A 382 -8.71 -2.58 13.59
N GLN A 383 -8.42 -1.79 12.57
CA GLN A 383 -8.98 -2.02 11.23
C GLN A 383 -8.50 -3.32 10.58
N LYS A 384 -7.31 -3.82 10.93
CA LYS A 384 -6.78 -5.13 10.48
C LYS A 384 -7.19 -6.28 11.39
N VAL A 385 -7.29 -6.04 12.68
CA VAL A 385 -7.38 -7.03 13.75
C VAL A 385 -8.29 -6.52 14.87
N ASN A 386 -9.51 -6.23 14.61
CA ASN A 386 -10.50 -6.63 15.61
C ASN A 386 -10.73 -8.12 15.38
N GLY A 387 -9.79 -8.93 15.89
CA GLY A 387 -9.84 -10.38 15.77
C GLY A 387 -11.22 -10.85 16.16
N ASP A 388 -11.78 -10.27 17.18
CA ASP A 388 -12.98 -10.72 17.82
C ASP A 388 -14.25 -10.20 17.10
N LEU A 389 -14.51 -8.94 17.06
CA LEU A 389 -15.68 -8.37 16.39
C LEU A 389 -15.60 -8.50 14.86
N LYS A 390 -14.40 -8.49 14.27
CA LYS A 390 -14.20 -8.79 12.86
C LYS A 390 -14.30 -10.27 12.53
N SER A 391 -14.00 -11.16 13.46
CA SER A 391 -14.26 -12.59 13.26
C SER A 391 -15.73 -12.86 13.17
N ILE A 392 -16.55 -12.18 13.96
CA ILE A 392 -18.03 -12.20 13.87
C ILE A 392 -18.46 -11.68 12.50
N TRP A 393 -17.97 -10.49 12.11
CA TRP A 393 -18.28 -9.88 10.82
C TRP A 393 -17.86 -10.77 9.64
N ARG A 394 -16.67 -11.38 9.71
CA ARG A 394 -16.19 -12.32 8.69
C ARG A 394 -16.99 -13.61 8.66
N ARG A 395 -17.35 -14.14 9.84
CA ARG A 395 -18.19 -15.32 9.94
C ARG A 395 -19.55 -15.08 9.28
N GLN A 396 -20.13 -13.89 9.49
CA GLN A 396 -21.39 -13.46 8.92
C GLN A 396 -21.26 -12.87 7.51
N ARG A 397 -20.03 -12.62 7.00
CA ARG A 397 -19.75 -12.03 5.67
C ARG A 397 -20.42 -10.68 5.45
N GLY A 398 -20.46 -9.84 6.48
CA GLY A 398 -21.15 -8.56 6.41
C GLY A 398 -22.66 -8.68 6.23
N ARG A 399 -23.27 -9.81 6.64
CA ARG A 399 -24.70 -10.06 6.56
C ARG A 399 -25.31 -10.11 7.95
N CYS A 400 -26.53 -9.68 8.03
CA CYS A 400 -27.35 -9.82 9.25
C CYS A 400 -27.56 -11.29 9.57
N PHE A 401 -27.28 -11.71 10.78
CA PHE A 401 -27.50 -13.08 11.25
C PHE A 401 -28.98 -13.48 11.17
N TYR A 402 -29.90 -12.54 11.41
CA TYR A 402 -31.32 -12.80 11.43
C TYR A 402 -31.95 -12.88 10.04
N CYS A 403 -31.75 -11.87 9.18
CA CYS A 403 -32.43 -11.81 7.88
C CYS A 403 -31.55 -12.18 6.68
N GLY A 404 -30.26 -12.47 6.89
CA GLY A 404 -29.31 -12.84 5.83
C GLY A 404 -28.92 -11.72 4.85
N ARG A 405 -29.56 -10.54 4.92
CA ARG A 405 -29.28 -9.39 4.03
C ARG A 405 -27.94 -8.75 4.39
N LYS A 406 -27.22 -8.23 3.37
CA LYS A 406 -25.97 -7.47 3.59
C LYS A 406 -26.23 -6.19 4.37
N PHE A 407 -25.27 -5.81 5.21
CA PHE A 407 -25.28 -4.48 5.84
C PHE A 407 -24.76 -3.45 4.82
N PHE A 408 -25.44 -2.31 4.75
CA PHE A 408 -24.97 -1.16 3.98
C PHE A 408 -24.21 -0.17 4.89
N LYS A 409 -23.38 0.71 4.28
CA LYS A 409 -22.46 1.62 5.00
C LYS A 409 -23.15 2.46 6.08
N ASP A 410 -24.40 2.86 5.85
CA ASP A 410 -25.17 3.75 6.71
C ASP A 410 -26.23 3.04 7.58
N GLN A 411 -26.25 1.70 7.57
CA GLN A 411 -27.22 0.95 8.38
C GLN A 411 -26.69 0.73 9.80
N GLN A 412 -27.52 1.07 10.77
CA GLN A 412 -27.27 0.74 12.17
C GLN A 412 -27.34 -0.77 12.38
N LYS A 413 -26.39 -1.29 13.14
CA LYS A 413 -26.24 -2.71 13.46
C LYS A 413 -26.15 -2.89 14.98
N LYS A 414 -26.78 -3.96 15.48
CA LYS A 414 -26.71 -4.37 16.88
C LYS A 414 -25.89 -5.65 17.00
N LEU A 415 -25.16 -5.79 18.11
CA LEU A 415 -24.50 -7.03 18.50
C LEU A 415 -25.45 -7.77 19.43
N VAL A 416 -25.65 -9.06 19.17
CA VAL A 416 -26.59 -9.90 19.94
C VAL A 416 -25.93 -11.23 20.31
N HIS A 417 -26.35 -11.80 21.44
CA HIS A 417 -26.03 -13.18 21.80
C HIS A 417 -26.88 -14.17 21.01
N MET A 418 -26.30 -15.27 20.55
CA MET A 418 -27.02 -16.28 19.76
C MET A 418 -27.65 -17.35 20.66
N HIS A 419 -27.05 -17.69 21.80
CA HIS A 419 -27.43 -18.86 22.60
C HIS A 419 -27.55 -18.57 24.10
N SER A 420 -26.70 -17.75 24.70
CA SER A 420 -26.71 -17.45 26.14
C SER A 420 -26.23 -16.03 26.42
N LEU A 421 -26.93 -15.31 27.31
CA LEU A 421 -26.56 -13.95 27.69
C LEU A 421 -25.30 -13.90 28.57
N ASP A 422 -25.01 -14.97 29.28
CA ASP A 422 -23.84 -15.04 30.18
C ASP A 422 -22.54 -15.37 29.43
N ASP A 423 -22.65 -15.81 28.16
CA ASP A 423 -21.50 -16.16 27.32
C ASP A 423 -21.18 -15.02 26.33
N ASN A 424 -20.22 -14.21 26.71
CA ASN A 424 -19.65 -13.12 25.87
C ASN A 424 -18.56 -13.62 24.89
N SER A 425 -18.45 -14.93 24.67
CA SER A 425 -17.52 -15.46 23.68
C SER A 425 -17.92 -15.02 22.28
N ILE A 426 -16.92 -14.86 21.42
CA ILE A 426 -17.11 -14.44 20.03
C ILE A 426 -17.97 -15.42 19.25
N GLU A 427 -17.88 -16.69 19.61
CA GLU A 427 -18.65 -17.77 19.03
C GLU A 427 -20.16 -17.57 19.27
N ASN A 428 -20.51 -16.95 20.40
CA ASN A 428 -21.89 -16.66 20.79
C ASN A 428 -22.41 -15.29 20.34
N LEU A 429 -21.58 -14.42 19.77
CA LEU A 429 -21.96 -13.08 19.34
C LEU A 429 -22.25 -12.99 17.85
N SER A 430 -23.25 -12.18 17.45
CA SER A 430 -23.59 -11.94 16.04
C SER A 430 -24.14 -10.53 15.81
N TYR A 431 -23.89 -9.97 14.60
CA TYR A 431 -24.49 -8.71 14.18
C TYR A 431 -25.86 -8.91 13.54
N ILE A 432 -26.82 -8.08 13.91
CA ILE A 432 -28.12 -7.97 13.23
C ILE A 432 -28.37 -6.52 12.80
N HIS A 433 -29.27 -6.28 11.82
CA HIS A 433 -29.77 -4.93 11.57
C HIS A 433 -30.54 -4.42 12.77
N ASP A 434 -30.48 -3.11 13.02
CA ASP A 434 -31.26 -2.48 14.08
C ASP A 434 -32.77 -2.72 13.93
N SER A 435 -33.25 -2.77 12.69
CA SER A 435 -34.63 -3.08 12.34
C SER A 435 -35.01 -4.57 12.45
N CYS A 436 -34.05 -5.46 12.66
CA CYS A 436 -34.31 -6.89 12.88
C CYS A 436 -34.41 -7.12 14.38
N SER A 437 -35.62 -7.17 14.92
CA SER A 437 -35.89 -7.59 16.28
C SER A 437 -36.49 -9.01 16.26
N CYS A 438 -36.11 -9.84 17.22
CA CYS A 438 -36.67 -11.15 17.43
C CYS A 438 -36.98 -11.29 18.92
N ASP A 439 -38.19 -11.71 19.27
CA ASP A 439 -38.63 -11.88 20.67
C ASP A 439 -37.89 -13.02 21.40
N GLU A 440 -37.13 -13.83 20.66
CA GLU A 440 -36.33 -14.94 21.20
C GLU A 440 -34.82 -14.61 21.39
N ILE A 441 -34.38 -13.41 20.99
CA ILE A 441 -32.99 -12.98 21.15
C ILE A 441 -32.96 -11.85 22.19
N GLU A 442 -32.48 -12.13 23.39
CA GLU A 442 -32.26 -11.09 24.40
C GLU A 442 -31.06 -10.21 24.00
N PHE A 443 -31.31 -8.89 24.04
CA PHE A 443 -30.34 -7.90 23.57
C PHE A 443 -29.32 -7.57 24.66
N ILE A 444 -28.06 -7.42 24.25
CA ILE A 444 -27.15 -6.59 25.05
C ILE A 444 -27.66 -5.13 24.86
N GLN A 445 -28.43 -4.63 25.81
CA GLN A 445 -28.66 -3.19 25.92
C GLN A 445 -27.34 -2.54 26.32
N THR A 446 -26.51 -2.23 25.36
CA THR A 446 -25.55 -1.16 25.53
C THR A 446 -26.32 0.12 25.17
N ASP A 447 -26.55 0.99 26.13
CA ASP A 447 -26.96 2.37 25.91
C ASP A 447 -25.84 3.08 25.11
N ILE A 448 -25.83 2.84 23.83
CA ILE A 448 -24.94 3.52 22.91
C ILE A 448 -25.78 4.54 22.16
N GLU A 449 -26.07 5.64 22.82
CA GLU A 449 -26.27 6.90 22.16
C GLU A 449 -24.95 7.23 21.42
N ASN A 450 -24.89 6.84 20.16
CA ASN A 450 -23.92 7.29 19.16
C ASN A 450 -22.46 7.47 19.66
N PRO A 451 -21.79 6.42 20.17
CA PRO A 451 -20.37 6.51 20.44
C PRO A 451 -19.64 6.30 19.11
N ASN A 452 -18.77 7.21 18.75
CA ASN A 452 -17.69 6.88 17.85
C ASN A 452 -17.12 5.54 18.27
N GLU A 453 -16.98 4.57 17.35
CA GLU A 453 -16.47 3.20 17.60
C GLU A 453 -15.18 3.16 18.46
N THR A 454 -14.50 4.29 18.59
CA THR A 454 -13.32 4.55 19.40
C THR A 454 -13.58 4.56 20.92
N ASP A 455 -14.73 4.96 21.42
CA ASP A 455 -14.96 5.07 22.87
C ASP A 455 -15.38 3.73 23.51
N TYR A 456 -16.09 2.89 22.77
CA TYR A 456 -16.42 1.53 23.23
C TYR A 456 -15.15 0.65 23.34
N LEU A 457 -14.19 0.85 22.44
CA LEU A 457 -12.91 0.14 22.48
C LEU A 457 -12.01 0.58 23.63
N LYS A 458 -12.14 1.84 24.11
CA LYS A 458 -11.42 2.31 25.30
C LYS A 458 -11.92 1.65 26.59
N GLN A 459 -13.18 1.28 26.68
CA GLN A 459 -13.74 0.59 27.85
C GLN A 459 -13.33 -0.90 27.91
N LEU A 460 -13.15 -1.57 26.77
CA LEU A 460 -12.69 -2.98 26.73
C LEU A 460 -11.19 -3.15 26.97
N ILE A 461 -10.40 -2.07 26.95
CA ILE A 461 -8.93 -2.10 27.19
C ILE A 461 -8.60 -1.80 28.67
N GLN A 462 -9.59 -1.45 29.49
CA GLN A 462 -9.40 -1.16 30.93
C GLN A 462 -9.74 -2.34 31.86
N VAL A 463 -9.93 -3.55 31.35
CA VAL A 463 -10.07 -4.78 32.17
C VAL A 463 -8.92 -5.74 31.90
#